data_c4d8aef97c98ca58c8ed0e51ad552a09
#
_entry.id   c4d8aef97c98ca58c8ed0e51ad552a09
#
_cell.length_a   1.000
_cell.length_b   1.000
_cell.length_c   1.000
_cell.angle_alpha   90.00
_cell.angle_beta   90.00
_cell.angle_gamma   90.00
#
_symmetry.space_group_name_H-M   'P 1'
#
loop_
_entity.id
_entity.type
_entity.pdbx_description
1 polymer ?
#
loop_
_entity_poly.entity_id
_entity_poly.type
_entity_poly.pdbx_seq_one_letter_code
_entity_poly.pdbx_strand_id
1 'polypeptide(L)'
;MQLKETREALNNFGKFVVQQARTRLTKSKKNVSKNLYNSLDYKVNDTGDSVSVIFEMADYGKFQDQGVSGTKKKYNTPFSYTSKRPPSKAFSQWVVRKGLDGVRDEKGRFIKRKSMQYLIARSVFEKGIKPSMFFTKPFNQAFDKLPVELQEKFGIDLENIIFE
;
A
#
# COMPACT_ATOMS: atom_id res chain seq x y z
N MET A 1 17.22 26.21 -14.01
CA MET A 1 17.31 26.42 -12.55
C MET A 1 17.54 25.06 -11.90
N GLN A 2 18.65 24.87 -11.16
CA GLN A 2 18.89 23.57 -10.50
C GLN A 2 18.46 23.64 -9.05
N LEU A 3 17.31 23.02 -8.73
CA LEU A 3 16.76 22.92 -7.37
C LEU A 3 17.33 21.67 -6.68
N LYS A 4 18.65 21.64 -6.46
CA LYS A 4 19.37 20.46 -5.94
C LYS A 4 18.93 20.08 -4.54
N GLU A 5 18.88 21.02 -3.62
CA GLU A 5 18.53 20.80 -2.22
C GLU A 5 17.05 20.44 -2.07
N THR A 6 16.19 21.12 -2.81
CA THR A 6 14.75 20.83 -2.89
C THR A 6 14.51 19.41 -3.41
N ARG A 7 15.22 19.00 -4.46
CA ARG A 7 15.16 17.66 -5.04
C ARG A 7 15.62 16.60 -4.05
N GLU A 8 16.68 16.88 -3.29
CA GLU A 8 17.18 15.96 -2.26
C GLU A 8 16.16 15.77 -1.13
N ALA A 9 15.52 16.84 -0.66
CA ALA A 9 14.44 16.76 0.34
C ALA A 9 13.28 15.88 -0.15
N LEU A 10 12.83 16.07 -1.40
CA LEU A 10 11.78 15.24 -1.99
C LEU A 10 12.21 13.79 -2.19
N ASN A 11 13.48 13.53 -2.53
CA ASN A 11 14.02 12.19 -2.62
C ASN A 11 14.03 11.48 -1.25
N ASN A 12 14.46 12.17 -0.20
CA ASN A 12 14.45 11.67 1.16
C ASN A 12 13.02 11.37 1.64
N PHE A 13 12.07 12.25 1.35
CA PHE A 13 10.66 12.03 1.60
C PHE A 13 10.15 10.75 0.92
N GLY A 14 10.35 10.59 -0.39
CA GLY A 14 9.92 9.42 -1.15
C GLY A 14 10.53 8.12 -0.61
N LYS A 15 11.83 8.13 -0.34
CA LYS A 15 12.57 7.01 0.25
C LYS A 15 12.00 6.60 1.61
N PHE A 16 11.76 7.57 2.48
CA PHE A 16 11.18 7.32 3.81
C PHE A 16 9.81 6.67 3.71
N VAL A 17 8.90 7.23 2.89
CA VAL A 17 7.54 6.72 2.73
C VAL A 17 7.55 5.28 2.24
N VAL A 18 8.33 4.97 1.19
CA VAL A 18 8.42 3.60 0.64
C VAL A 18 9.01 2.62 1.65
N GLN A 19 10.08 2.98 2.35
CA GLN A 19 10.68 2.12 3.38
C GLN A 19 9.70 1.82 4.53
N GLN A 20 9.01 2.83 5.03
CA GLN A 20 8.02 2.66 6.10
C GLN A 20 6.81 1.85 5.65
N ALA A 21 6.33 2.06 4.42
CA ALA A 21 5.24 1.29 3.85
C ALA A 21 5.61 -0.20 3.74
N ARG A 22 6.81 -0.51 3.25
CA ARG A 22 7.35 -1.89 3.18
C ARG A 22 7.47 -2.53 4.57
N THR A 23 7.96 -1.79 5.54
CA THR A 23 8.07 -2.25 6.93
C THR A 23 6.69 -2.58 7.52
N ARG A 24 5.68 -1.73 7.27
CA ARG A 24 4.30 -1.97 7.73
C ARG A 24 3.66 -3.19 7.08
N LEU A 25 3.85 -3.39 5.78
CA LEU A 25 3.38 -4.60 5.09
C LEU A 25 3.96 -5.86 5.71
N THR A 26 5.24 -5.86 6.06
CA THR A 26 5.91 -6.99 6.70
C THR A 26 5.38 -7.23 8.11
N LYS A 27 5.31 -6.19 8.95
CA LYS A 27 4.78 -6.28 10.32
C LYS A 27 3.32 -6.75 10.37
N SER A 28 2.51 -6.33 9.42
CA SER A 28 1.08 -6.71 9.33
C SER A 28 0.86 -8.11 8.74
N LYS A 29 1.92 -8.85 8.38
CA LYS A 29 1.85 -10.17 7.73
C LYS A 29 1.02 -10.18 6.43
N LYS A 30 0.89 -9.03 5.77
CA LYS A 30 0.18 -8.87 4.49
C LYS A 30 1.07 -9.04 3.27
N ASN A 31 2.28 -9.54 3.47
CA ASN A 31 3.34 -9.66 2.48
C ASN A 31 3.54 -11.11 2.02
N VAL A 32 2.45 -11.83 1.72
CA VAL A 32 2.48 -13.27 1.42
C VAL A 32 3.16 -13.56 0.07
N SER A 33 2.87 -12.78 -0.97
CA SER A 33 3.47 -12.94 -2.30
C SER A 33 4.65 -12.00 -2.56
N LYS A 34 4.85 -11.01 -1.68
CA LYS A 34 5.79 -9.88 -1.85
C LYS A 34 5.53 -9.01 -3.10
N ASN A 35 4.51 -9.29 -3.91
CA ASN A 35 4.24 -8.50 -5.10
C ASN A 35 3.98 -7.03 -4.78
N LEU A 36 3.13 -6.75 -3.77
CA LEU A 36 2.86 -5.38 -3.35
C LEU A 36 4.11 -4.72 -2.76
N TYR A 37 4.87 -5.43 -1.94
CA TYR A 37 6.13 -4.96 -1.38
C TYR A 37 7.14 -4.58 -2.47
N ASN A 38 7.29 -5.43 -3.48
CA ASN A 38 8.25 -5.22 -4.57
C ASN A 38 7.79 -4.13 -5.56
N SER A 39 6.48 -3.92 -5.70
CA SER A 39 5.90 -2.90 -6.60
C SER A 39 5.90 -1.49 -5.99
N LEU A 40 6.13 -1.37 -4.69
CA LEU A 40 6.24 -0.05 -4.06
C LEU A 40 7.52 0.64 -4.51
N ASP A 41 7.38 1.76 -5.16
CA ASP A 41 8.49 2.59 -5.62
C ASP A 41 8.13 4.07 -5.64
N TYR A 42 9.11 4.93 -5.86
CA TYR A 42 8.89 6.36 -6.06
C TYR A 42 9.87 6.91 -7.10
N LYS A 43 9.47 7.99 -7.75
CA LYS A 43 10.29 8.74 -8.70
C LYS A 43 10.20 10.22 -8.38
N VAL A 44 11.32 10.90 -8.45
CA VAL A 44 11.37 12.36 -8.39
C VAL A 44 11.55 12.87 -9.81
N ASN A 45 10.54 13.58 -10.31
CA ASN A 45 10.56 14.21 -11.62
C ASN A 45 10.88 15.68 -11.45
N ASP A 46 11.88 16.13 -12.20
CA ASP A 46 12.32 17.52 -12.31
C ASP A 46 12.13 17.94 -13.77
N THR A 47 11.27 18.91 -14.00
CA THR A 47 11.00 19.47 -15.34
C THR A 47 11.67 20.83 -15.54
N GLY A 48 12.52 21.27 -14.59
CA GLY A 48 13.13 22.59 -14.59
C GLY A 48 12.24 23.69 -13.99
N ASP A 49 10.93 23.63 -14.21
CA ASP A 49 9.95 24.57 -13.66
C ASP A 49 9.24 24.02 -12.41
N SER A 50 9.24 22.71 -12.24
CA SER A 50 8.62 22.05 -11.11
C SER A 50 9.34 20.75 -10.73
N VAL A 51 9.34 20.44 -9.45
CA VAL A 51 9.82 19.15 -8.93
C VAL A 51 8.66 18.42 -8.26
N SER A 52 8.46 17.15 -8.61
CA SER A 52 7.36 16.33 -8.09
C SER A 52 7.83 14.94 -7.67
N VAL A 53 7.14 14.35 -6.69
CA VAL A 53 7.34 12.94 -6.30
C VAL A 53 6.12 12.13 -6.72
N ILE A 54 6.37 11.07 -7.46
CA ILE A 54 5.36 10.11 -7.90
C ILE A 54 5.59 8.79 -7.18
N PHE A 55 4.58 8.28 -6.51
CA PHE A 55 4.61 6.95 -5.89
C PHE A 55 3.91 5.95 -6.79
N GLU A 56 4.55 4.80 -6.96
CA GLU A 56 4.04 3.68 -7.76
C GLU A 56 3.79 2.46 -6.87
N MET A 57 2.70 1.76 -7.12
CA MET A 57 2.41 0.48 -6.48
C MET A 57 1.44 -0.33 -7.34
N ALA A 58 1.34 -1.65 -7.08
CA ALA A 58 0.35 -2.50 -7.72
C ALA A 58 -1.08 -1.98 -7.46
N ASP A 59 -1.97 -2.05 -8.46
CA ASP A 59 -3.33 -1.48 -8.43
C ASP A 59 -4.16 -1.88 -7.22
N TYR A 60 -3.99 -3.11 -6.73
CA TYR A 60 -4.68 -3.58 -5.54
C TYR A 60 -4.13 -3.01 -4.22
N GLY A 61 -3.01 -2.30 -4.25
CA GLY A 61 -2.39 -1.67 -3.08
C GLY A 61 -3.34 -0.70 -2.39
N LYS A 62 -4.11 0.08 -3.14
CA LYS A 62 -5.12 1.00 -2.59
C LYS A 62 -6.19 0.30 -1.76
N PHE A 63 -6.62 -0.90 -2.17
CA PHE A 63 -7.61 -1.68 -1.42
C PHE A 63 -7.01 -2.30 -0.15
N GLN A 64 -5.73 -2.64 -0.16
CA GLN A 64 -5.01 -3.09 1.03
C GLN A 64 -4.75 -1.94 2.01
N ASP A 65 -4.46 -0.75 1.50
CA ASP A 65 -4.20 0.44 2.31
C ASP A 65 -5.48 0.93 2.98
N GLN A 66 -6.47 1.31 2.18
CA GLN A 66 -7.72 1.93 2.65
C GLN A 66 -8.77 0.92 3.10
N GLY A 67 -8.61 -0.35 2.76
CA GLY A 67 -9.58 -1.39 3.02
C GLY A 67 -10.75 -1.40 2.05
N VAL A 68 -11.63 -2.38 2.22
CA VAL A 68 -12.89 -2.51 1.47
C VAL A 68 -13.99 -2.95 2.44
N SER A 69 -15.09 -2.24 2.51
CA SER A 69 -16.24 -2.64 3.32
C SER A 69 -16.88 -3.92 2.77
N GLY A 70 -17.20 -4.84 3.66
CA GLY A 70 -17.98 -6.00 3.32
C GLY A 70 -19.49 -5.70 3.29
N THR A 71 -20.29 -6.71 2.93
CA THR A 71 -21.77 -6.57 2.97
C THR A 71 -22.30 -6.49 4.39
N LYS A 72 -21.67 -7.23 5.33
CA LYS A 72 -22.06 -7.27 6.75
C LYS A 72 -21.22 -6.36 7.63
N LYS A 73 -19.93 -6.17 7.32
CA LYS A 73 -19.02 -5.35 8.10
C LYS A 73 -18.58 -4.13 7.31
N LYS A 74 -18.78 -2.94 7.88
CA LYS A 74 -18.43 -1.68 7.27
C LYS A 74 -17.14 -1.12 7.88
N TYR A 75 -16.36 -0.46 7.02
CA TYR A 75 -15.18 0.32 7.40
C TYR A 75 -15.35 1.75 6.85
N ASN A 76 -14.64 2.69 7.42
CA ASN A 76 -14.59 4.05 6.88
C ASN A 76 -13.66 4.07 5.65
N THR A 77 -14.20 3.67 4.49
CA THR A 77 -13.47 3.54 3.22
C THR A 77 -14.41 3.81 2.05
N PRO A 78 -13.91 4.40 0.94
CA PRO A 78 -14.73 4.61 -0.28
C PRO A 78 -15.05 3.31 -1.02
N PHE A 79 -14.38 2.19 -0.68
CA PHE A 79 -14.56 0.92 -1.36
C PHE A 79 -15.50 -0.02 -0.59
N SER A 80 -16.42 -0.66 -1.30
CA SER A 80 -17.33 -1.64 -0.70
C SER A 80 -17.73 -2.74 -1.67
N TYR A 81 -17.91 -3.95 -1.13
CA TYR A 81 -18.59 -5.01 -1.84
C TYR A 81 -20.10 -4.79 -1.76
N THR A 82 -20.77 -4.80 -2.90
CA THR A 82 -22.23 -4.64 -3.00
C THR A 82 -22.91 -5.91 -3.48
N SER A 83 -22.79 -6.24 -4.76
CA SER A 83 -23.47 -7.37 -5.40
C SER A 83 -22.55 -8.49 -5.86
N LYS A 84 -21.30 -8.16 -6.21
CA LYS A 84 -20.36 -9.15 -6.77
C LYS A 84 -19.34 -9.60 -5.71
N ARG A 85 -19.31 -10.91 -5.47
CA ARG A 85 -18.29 -11.56 -4.65
C ARG A 85 -16.98 -11.68 -5.44
N PRO A 86 -15.81 -11.56 -4.79
CA PRO A 86 -14.54 -11.80 -5.43
C PRO A 86 -14.48 -13.24 -5.97
N PRO A 87 -13.87 -13.49 -7.15
CA PRO A 87 -13.78 -14.83 -7.71
C PRO A 87 -12.95 -15.74 -6.81
N SER A 88 -13.47 -16.94 -6.52
CA SER A 88 -12.82 -17.89 -5.60
C SER A 88 -11.42 -18.30 -6.07
N LYS A 89 -11.19 -18.36 -7.38
CA LYS A 89 -9.87 -18.67 -7.97
C LYS A 89 -8.77 -17.68 -7.57
N ALA A 90 -9.12 -16.41 -7.29
CA ALA A 90 -8.16 -15.40 -6.86
C ALA A 90 -7.43 -15.78 -5.56
N PHE A 91 -8.04 -16.62 -4.73
CA PHE A 91 -7.47 -17.08 -3.46
C PHE A 91 -6.68 -18.39 -3.58
N SER A 92 -6.54 -18.96 -4.77
CA SER A 92 -5.91 -20.27 -4.97
C SER A 92 -4.48 -20.35 -4.44
N GLN A 93 -3.62 -19.43 -4.85
CA GLN A 93 -2.23 -19.39 -4.37
C GLN A 93 -2.12 -18.92 -2.90
N TRP A 94 -3.04 -18.06 -2.48
CA TRP A 94 -3.08 -17.59 -1.11
C TRP A 94 -3.38 -18.72 -0.12
N VAL A 95 -4.32 -19.63 -0.46
CA VAL A 95 -4.62 -20.84 0.33
C VAL A 95 -3.38 -21.68 0.56
N VAL A 96 -2.60 -21.95 -0.49
CA VAL A 96 -1.35 -22.73 -0.40
C VAL A 96 -0.31 -22.03 0.45
N ARG A 97 -0.04 -20.76 0.16
CA ARG A 97 0.98 -19.99 0.88
C ARG A 97 0.68 -19.79 2.36
N LYS A 98 -0.58 -19.86 2.75
CA LYS A 98 -1.03 -19.80 4.15
C LYS A 98 -1.17 -21.18 4.79
N GLY A 99 -0.84 -22.27 4.08
CA GLY A 99 -0.96 -23.63 4.59
C GLY A 99 -2.39 -24.05 4.90
N LEU A 100 -3.37 -23.49 4.18
CA LEU A 100 -4.80 -23.79 4.39
C LEU A 100 -5.30 -24.93 3.51
N ASP A 101 -4.47 -25.50 2.68
CA ASP A 101 -4.78 -26.66 1.82
C ASP A 101 -4.81 -28.01 2.57
N GLY A 102 -4.29 -28.05 3.81
CA GLY A 102 -4.32 -29.22 4.68
C GLY A 102 -5.34 -29.17 5.82
N VAL A 103 -6.22 -28.16 5.85
CA VAL A 103 -7.21 -28.00 6.93
C VAL A 103 -8.28 -29.10 6.87
N ARG A 104 -8.66 -29.61 8.04
CA ARG A 104 -9.69 -30.62 8.19
C ARG A 104 -10.99 -30.03 8.75
N ASP A 105 -12.13 -30.63 8.40
CA ASP A 105 -13.43 -30.32 8.98
C ASP A 105 -13.59 -30.94 10.38
N GLU A 106 -14.71 -30.66 11.05
CA GLU A 106 -15.04 -31.20 12.39
C GLU A 106 -15.10 -32.74 12.44
N LYS A 107 -15.26 -33.37 11.25
CA LYS A 107 -15.28 -34.84 11.10
C LYS A 107 -13.90 -35.41 10.72
N GLY A 108 -12.84 -34.58 10.77
CA GLY A 108 -11.48 -34.97 10.45
C GLY A 108 -11.16 -35.12 8.95
N ARG A 109 -12.06 -34.79 8.04
CA ARG A 109 -11.88 -34.90 6.59
C ARG A 109 -11.20 -33.66 6.02
N PHE A 110 -10.31 -33.85 5.05
CA PHE A 110 -9.67 -32.71 4.36
C PHE A 110 -10.69 -31.85 3.62
N ILE A 111 -10.62 -30.54 3.85
CA ILE A 111 -11.42 -29.58 3.10
C ILE A 111 -10.78 -29.41 1.71
N LYS A 112 -11.55 -29.68 0.66
CA LYS A 112 -11.09 -29.52 -0.71
C LYS A 112 -10.65 -28.08 -0.97
N ARG A 113 -9.54 -27.89 -1.67
CA ARG A 113 -8.99 -26.56 -1.97
C ARG A 113 -10.03 -25.59 -2.58
N LYS A 114 -10.88 -26.09 -3.52
CA LYS A 114 -11.96 -25.30 -4.11
C LYS A 114 -12.98 -24.82 -3.07
N SER A 115 -13.31 -25.67 -2.09
CA SER A 115 -14.22 -25.31 -1.01
C SER A 115 -13.59 -24.26 -0.09
N MET A 116 -12.30 -24.39 0.24
CA MET A 116 -11.58 -23.40 1.02
C MET A 116 -11.53 -22.04 0.31
N GLN A 117 -11.23 -22.02 -0.99
CA GLN A 117 -11.27 -20.80 -1.80
C GLN A 117 -12.65 -20.13 -1.77
N TYR A 118 -13.71 -20.92 -1.85
CA TYR A 118 -15.08 -20.41 -1.78
C TYR A 118 -15.38 -19.79 -0.40
N LEU A 119 -15.03 -20.48 0.69
CA LEU A 119 -15.24 -19.98 2.05
C LEU A 119 -14.50 -18.66 2.30
N ILE A 120 -13.27 -18.54 1.80
CA ILE A 120 -12.49 -17.32 1.89
C ILE A 120 -13.14 -16.19 1.07
N ALA A 121 -13.53 -16.46 -0.18
CA ALA A 121 -14.19 -15.47 -1.03
C ALA A 121 -15.50 -14.98 -0.40
N ARG A 122 -16.27 -15.88 0.21
CA ARG A 122 -17.48 -15.53 0.98
C ARG A 122 -17.15 -14.68 2.19
N SER A 123 -16.15 -15.08 2.96
CA SER A 123 -15.73 -14.33 4.16
C SER A 123 -15.25 -12.90 3.80
N VAL A 124 -14.49 -12.77 2.72
CA VAL A 124 -14.03 -11.47 2.22
C VAL A 124 -15.21 -10.61 1.73
N PHE A 125 -16.18 -11.21 1.05
CA PHE A 125 -17.38 -10.51 0.61
C PHE A 125 -18.24 -9.99 1.78
N GLU A 126 -18.40 -10.82 2.84
CA GLU A 126 -19.21 -10.47 4.00
C GLU A 126 -18.49 -9.50 4.95
N LYS A 127 -17.22 -9.76 5.25
CA LYS A 127 -16.43 -9.01 6.25
C LYS A 127 -15.59 -7.87 5.66
N GLY A 128 -15.38 -7.88 4.36
CA GLY A 128 -14.49 -6.92 3.70
C GLY A 128 -13.00 -7.16 3.96
N ILE A 129 -12.21 -6.16 3.59
CA ILE A 129 -10.77 -6.09 3.82
C ILE A 129 -10.50 -4.97 4.81
N LYS A 130 -9.98 -5.31 5.98
CA LYS A 130 -9.66 -4.31 7.01
C LYS A 130 -8.56 -3.35 6.51
N PRO A 131 -8.74 -2.02 6.63
CA PRO A 131 -7.71 -1.04 6.30
C PRO A 131 -6.39 -1.35 7.02
N SER A 132 -5.29 -1.28 6.29
CA SER A 132 -3.96 -1.47 6.88
C SER A 132 -3.21 -0.17 7.08
N MET A 133 -3.57 0.87 6.32
CA MET A 133 -2.92 2.19 6.32
C MET A 133 -1.40 2.09 6.18
N PHE A 134 -0.95 1.08 5.39
CA PHE A 134 0.48 0.81 5.27
C PHE A 134 1.22 1.90 4.53
N PHE A 135 0.55 2.54 3.57
CA PHE A 135 1.07 3.66 2.77
C PHE A 135 0.59 5.01 3.31
N THR A 136 -0.71 5.18 3.51
CA THR A 136 -1.31 6.46 3.91
C THR A 136 -0.74 6.98 5.23
N LYS A 137 -0.54 6.12 6.22
CA LYS A 137 -0.03 6.57 7.53
C LYS A 137 1.40 7.08 7.49
N PRO A 138 2.40 6.36 6.91
CA PRO A 138 3.75 6.91 6.77
C PRO A 138 3.81 8.11 5.84
N PHE A 139 2.99 8.14 4.79
CA PHE A 139 2.88 9.30 3.91
C PHE A 139 2.48 10.56 4.68
N ASN A 140 1.37 10.51 5.44
CA ASN A 140 0.90 11.65 6.21
C ASN A 140 1.93 12.08 7.27
N GLN A 141 2.54 11.12 7.97
CA GLN A 141 3.58 11.43 8.98
C GLN A 141 4.81 12.15 8.41
N ALA A 142 5.20 11.82 7.18
CA ALA A 142 6.29 12.48 6.50
C ALA A 142 5.85 13.81 5.88
N PHE A 143 4.64 13.84 5.32
CA PHE A 143 4.07 15.02 4.67
C PHE A 143 3.85 16.18 5.64
N ASP A 144 3.48 15.91 6.89
CA ASP A 144 3.30 16.93 7.93
C ASP A 144 4.59 17.76 8.18
N LYS A 145 5.76 17.19 7.92
CA LYS A 145 7.07 17.84 8.10
C LYS A 145 7.64 18.45 6.82
N LEU A 146 7.20 17.94 5.68
CA LEU A 146 7.75 18.28 4.37
C LEU A 146 7.66 19.77 4.01
N PRO A 147 6.57 20.51 4.31
CA PRO A 147 6.47 21.92 3.94
C PRO A 147 7.57 22.79 4.54
N VAL A 148 7.92 22.55 5.80
CA VAL A 148 9.00 23.32 6.48
C VAL A 148 10.35 22.98 5.86
N GLU A 149 10.65 21.69 5.68
CA GLU A 149 11.89 21.24 5.04
C GLU A 149 12.03 21.78 3.61
N LEU A 150 10.95 21.78 2.83
CA LEU A 150 10.98 22.34 1.47
C LEU A 150 11.20 23.83 1.44
N GLN A 151 10.63 24.60 2.38
CA GLN A 151 10.88 26.04 2.47
C GLN A 151 12.35 26.35 2.76
N GLU A 152 12.97 25.62 3.70
CA GLU A 152 14.39 25.77 4.02
C GLU A 152 15.28 25.41 2.83
N LYS A 153 15.05 24.26 2.21
CA LYS A 153 15.85 23.77 1.09
C LYS A 153 15.69 24.63 -0.18
N PHE A 154 14.46 25.07 -0.46
CA PHE A 154 14.19 25.98 -1.55
C PHE A 154 14.85 27.36 -1.34
N GLY A 155 14.88 27.85 -0.09
CA GLY A 155 15.62 29.06 0.26
C GLY A 155 17.11 28.95 -0.05
N ILE A 156 17.74 27.83 0.32
CA ILE A 156 19.16 27.56 0.01
C ILE A 156 19.41 27.53 -1.51
N ASP A 157 18.53 26.84 -2.26
CA ASP A 157 18.66 26.79 -3.73
C ASP A 157 18.55 28.18 -4.36
N LEU A 158 17.64 29.05 -3.86
CA LEU A 158 17.51 30.43 -4.32
C LEU A 158 18.75 31.26 -4.01
N GLU A 159 19.29 31.13 -2.80
CA GLU A 159 20.53 31.82 -2.41
C GLU A 159 21.70 31.45 -3.36
N ASN A 160 21.87 30.15 -3.62
CA ASN A 160 22.92 29.68 -4.53
C ASN A 160 22.76 30.23 -5.95
N ILE A 161 21.52 30.38 -6.45
CA ILE A 161 21.24 30.91 -7.78
C ILE A 161 21.49 32.41 -7.86
N ILE A 162 21.25 33.14 -6.78
CA ILE A 162 21.43 34.62 -6.76
C ILE A 162 22.91 35.01 -6.64
N PHE A 163 23.70 34.19 -5.97
CA PHE A 163 25.10 34.51 -5.65
C PHE A 163 26.13 33.75 -6.50
N GLU A 164 25.69 32.88 -7.44
CA GLU A 164 26.52 32.38 -8.56
C GLU A 164 26.53 33.34 -9.73
#